data_927a482e41fde7d0575bad490d1f23cf
#
_entry.id   927a482e41fde7d0575bad490d1f23cf
#
_cell.length_a   1.000
_cell.length_b   1.000
_cell.length_c   1.000
_cell.angle_alpha   90.00
_cell.angle_beta   90.00
_cell.angle_gamma   90.00
#
_symmetry.space_group_name_H-M   'P 1'
#
loop_
_entity.id
_entity.type
_entity.pdbx_description
1 polymer ?
#
loop_
_entity_poly.entity_id
_entity_poly.type
_entity_poly.pdbx_seq_one_letter_code
_entity_poly.pdbx_strand_id
1 'polypeptide(L)'
;VQHWSESGELFVIGDPDQSIYGFRGADDQCFNRLVQNRPETKTISLEENYRSTPEILQCAVEVITKNGGKPRSLRAMAPSGEAVSVVKCPTPFREAVWLAKEINALCGGVDMLSADRHHKNVKKSRSLGDIAVLCRTRKQLKLIEECLTHEGIPAVITAREDYLDHDDVRGCLGFFRSLIHPKDI
;
A
#
# COMPACT_ATOMS: atom_id res chain seq x y z
N VAL A 1 -26.03 5.86 -3.36
CA VAL A 1 -26.41 4.43 -3.18
C VAL A 1 -27.78 4.33 -2.54
N GLN A 2 -28.06 5.04 -1.44
CA GLN A 2 -29.40 4.98 -0.76
C GLN A 2 -30.56 5.34 -1.69
N HIS A 3 -30.45 6.39 -2.51
CA HIS A 3 -31.48 6.79 -3.48
C HIS A 3 -31.80 5.76 -4.57
N TRP A 4 -30.86 4.87 -4.85
CA TRP A 4 -31.02 3.86 -5.91
C TRP A 4 -31.63 2.56 -5.41
N SER A 5 -31.83 2.41 -4.09
CA SER A 5 -32.23 1.16 -3.46
C SER A 5 -33.41 1.30 -2.51
N GLU A 6 -34.21 2.39 -2.62
CA GLU A 6 -35.36 2.61 -1.70
C GLU A 6 -36.38 1.47 -1.72
N SER A 7 -36.46 0.71 -2.81
CA SER A 7 -37.40 -0.43 -2.98
C SER A 7 -36.70 -1.73 -3.44
N GLY A 8 -35.38 -1.77 -3.52
CA GLY A 8 -34.62 -2.90 -4.10
C GLY A 8 -33.76 -3.64 -3.10
N GLU A 9 -33.33 -4.83 -3.49
CA GLU A 9 -32.32 -5.59 -2.78
C GLU A 9 -30.96 -4.89 -2.86
N LEU A 10 -30.25 -4.81 -1.75
CA LEU A 10 -28.96 -4.17 -1.66
C LEU A 10 -27.94 -5.16 -1.10
N PHE A 11 -26.86 -5.37 -1.87
CA PHE A 11 -25.71 -6.14 -1.44
C PHE A 11 -24.47 -5.23 -1.40
N VAL A 12 -23.82 -5.13 -0.24
CA VAL A 12 -22.68 -4.23 -0.01
C VAL A 12 -21.52 -5.04 0.55
N ILE A 13 -20.34 -4.87 -0.05
CA ILE A 13 -19.09 -5.44 0.44
C ILE A 13 -18.11 -4.30 0.71
N GLY A 14 -17.37 -4.39 1.79
CA GLY A 14 -16.30 -3.44 2.09
C GLY A 14 -15.64 -3.73 3.43
N ASP A 15 -14.67 -2.90 3.73
CA ASP A 15 -13.91 -2.96 4.99
C ASP A 15 -13.74 -1.54 5.54
N PRO A 16 -14.43 -1.18 6.64
CA PRO A 16 -14.34 0.15 7.23
C PRO A 16 -12.94 0.47 7.75
N ASP A 17 -12.14 -0.53 8.17
CA ASP A 17 -10.78 -0.32 8.67
C ASP A 17 -9.79 0.05 7.54
N GLN A 18 -10.17 -0.18 6.28
CA GLN A 18 -9.42 0.27 5.10
C GLN A 18 -9.83 1.66 4.60
N SER A 19 -10.68 2.37 5.34
CA SER A 19 -11.12 3.73 5.00
C SER A 19 -10.01 4.75 5.33
N ILE A 20 -8.99 4.85 4.47
CA ILE A 20 -7.83 5.72 4.65
C ILE A 20 -7.99 7.12 4.03
N TYR A 21 -9.12 7.41 3.39
CA TYR A 21 -9.39 8.68 2.70
C TYR A 21 -10.34 9.60 3.47
N GLY A 22 -10.36 9.56 4.79
CA GLY A 22 -11.18 10.45 5.62
C GLY A 22 -10.99 11.94 5.31
N PHE A 23 -9.77 12.35 4.96
CA PHE A 23 -9.44 13.71 4.50
C PHE A 23 -10.06 14.09 3.14
N ARG A 24 -10.60 13.13 2.39
CA ARG A 24 -11.37 13.31 1.14
C ARG A 24 -12.87 13.07 1.33
N GLY A 25 -13.35 13.00 2.57
CA GLY A 25 -14.76 12.76 2.89
C GLY A 25 -15.16 11.29 2.88
N ALA A 26 -14.21 10.35 2.89
CA ALA A 26 -14.54 8.95 3.13
C ALA A 26 -15.01 8.77 4.58
N ASP A 27 -16.04 7.96 4.74
CA ASP A 27 -16.72 7.76 5.99
C ASP A 27 -16.68 6.29 6.40
N ASP A 28 -16.00 6.03 7.51
CA ASP A 28 -15.86 4.72 8.13
C ASP A 28 -17.16 4.21 8.78
N GLN A 29 -18.13 5.12 9.04
CA GLN A 29 -19.42 4.79 9.64
C GLN A 29 -20.49 4.38 8.62
N CYS A 30 -20.15 4.34 7.32
CA CYS A 30 -21.13 4.07 6.28
C CYS A 30 -21.87 2.73 6.45
N PHE A 31 -21.21 1.69 6.93
CA PHE A 31 -21.81 0.39 7.23
C PHE A 31 -22.75 0.43 8.44
N ASN A 32 -22.31 1.13 9.51
CA ASN A 32 -23.14 1.28 10.72
C ASN A 32 -24.42 2.03 10.38
N ARG A 33 -24.33 3.11 9.59
CA ARG A 33 -25.53 3.85 9.16
C ARG A 33 -26.43 3.04 8.24
N LEU A 34 -25.86 2.20 7.37
CA LEU A 34 -26.64 1.30 6.54
C LEU A 34 -27.49 0.35 7.39
N VAL A 35 -26.89 -0.29 8.38
CA VAL A 35 -27.60 -1.20 9.30
C VAL A 35 -28.63 -0.45 10.15
N GLN A 36 -28.33 0.77 10.60
CA GLN A 36 -29.31 1.60 11.33
C GLN A 36 -30.52 1.98 10.48
N ASN A 37 -30.30 2.31 9.22
CA ASN A 37 -31.38 2.72 8.30
C ASN A 37 -32.17 1.51 7.75
N ARG A 38 -31.60 0.31 7.81
CA ARG A 38 -32.20 -0.95 7.37
C ARG A 38 -31.94 -2.04 8.40
N PRO A 39 -32.77 -2.12 9.47
CA PRO A 39 -32.57 -3.08 10.56
C PRO A 39 -32.63 -4.54 10.13
N GLU A 40 -33.29 -4.82 9.00
CA GLU A 40 -33.38 -6.15 8.39
C GLU A 40 -32.07 -6.59 7.71
N THR A 41 -31.06 -5.72 7.62
CA THR A 41 -29.78 -6.03 6.94
C THR A 41 -29.05 -7.16 7.63
N LYS A 42 -28.79 -8.24 6.89
CA LYS A 42 -27.96 -9.34 7.36
C LYS A 42 -26.48 -8.98 7.17
N THR A 43 -25.76 -8.91 8.27
CA THR A 43 -24.30 -8.70 8.26
C THR A 43 -23.57 -10.03 8.34
N ILE A 44 -22.61 -10.24 7.44
CA ILE A 44 -21.72 -11.40 7.41
C ILE A 44 -20.29 -10.91 7.51
N SER A 45 -19.54 -11.35 8.51
CA SER A 45 -18.13 -11.06 8.66
C SER A 45 -17.30 -12.18 8.02
N LEU A 46 -16.33 -11.81 7.18
CA LEU A 46 -15.34 -12.73 6.63
C LEU A 46 -14.12 -12.73 7.56
N GLU A 47 -13.93 -13.83 8.28
CA GLU A 47 -12.90 -13.94 9.32
C GLU A 47 -11.64 -14.68 8.84
N GLU A 48 -11.73 -15.42 7.73
CA GLU A 48 -10.62 -16.18 7.19
C GLU A 48 -9.76 -15.30 6.26
N ASN A 49 -8.49 -15.17 6.59
CA ASN A 49 -7.53 -14.42 5.80
C ASN A 49 -6.53 -15.37 5.11
N TYR A 50 -6.60 -15.40 3.78
CA TYR A 50 -5.76 -16.25 2.93
C TYR A 50 -4.52 -15.53 2.37
N ARG A 51 -4.37 -14.21 2.65
CA ARG A 51 -3.32 -13.36 2.09
C ARG A 51 -2.08 -13.33 2.95
N SER A 52 -2.27 -13.12 4.24
CA SER A 52 -1.19 -12.77 5.17
C SER A 52 -0.86 -13.89 6.13
N THR A 53 0.40 -13.94 6.54
CA THR A 53 0.84 -14.85 7.61
C THR A 53 0.26 -14.41 8.96
N PRO A 54 0.21 -15.30 9.97
CA PRO A 54 -0.27 -14.96 11.31
C PRO A 54 0.43 -13.74 11.93
N GLU A 55 1.74 -13.61 11.73
CA GLU A 55 2.57 -12.52 12.28
C GLU A 55 2.16 -11.16 11.72
N ILE A 56 1.93 -11.09 10.40
CA ILE A 56 1.48 -9.86 9.73
C ILE A 56 0.07 -9.50 10.19
N LEU A 57 -0.81 -10.50 10.25
CA LEU A 57 -2.20 -10.30 10.63
C LEU A 57 -2.34 -9.82 12.06
N GLN A 58 -1.57 -10.41 12.99
CA GLN A 58 -1.53 -9.98 14.40
C GLN A 58 -1.09 -8.52 14.52
N CYS A 59 -0.01 -8.14 13.84
CA CYS A 59 0.47 -6.76 13.84
C CYS A 59 -0.59 -5.78 13.32
N ALA A 60 -1.31 -6.12 12.23
CA ALA A 60 -2.38 -5.31 11.67
C ALA A 60 -3.55 -5.14 12.65
N VAL A 61 -3.99 -6.22 13.29
CA VAL A 61 -5.08 -6.19 14.28
C VAL A 61 -4.71 -5.33 15.49
N GLU A 62 -3.47 -5.42 15.97
CA GLU A 62 -3.00 -4.58 17.09
C GLU A 62 -3.03 -3.08 16.73
N VAL A 63 -2.63 -2.70 15.53
CA VAL A 63 -2.68 -1.31 15.05
C VAL A 63 -4.13 -0.81 15.00
N ILE A 64 -5.04 -1.57 14.42
CA ILE A 64 -6.46 -1.19 14.31
C ILE A 64 -7.11 -1.08 15.70
N THR A 65 -6.82 -1.99 16.60
CA THR A 65 -7.35 -1.95 17.97
C THR A 65 -6.90 -0.67 18.71
N LYS A 66 -5.65 -0.24 18.53
CA LYS A 66 -5.14 1.02 19.10
C LYS A 66 -5.82 2.27 18.51
N ASN A 67 -6.29 2.20 17.28
CA ASN A 67 -7.05 3.28 16.64
C ASN A 67 -8.53 3.33 17.04
N GLY A 68 -8.95 2.57 18.06
CA GLY A 68 -10.34 2.53 18.52
C GLY A 68 -11.24 1.61 17.72
N GLY A 69 -10.68 0.82 16.80
CA GLY A 69 -11.39 -0.24 16.10
C GLY A 69 -11.83 -1.36 17.06
N LYS A 70 -12.92 -2.05 16.73
CA LYS A 70 -13.33 -3.25 17.47
C LYS A 70 -12.34 -4.38 17.20
N PRO A 71 -11.97 -5.16 18.22
CA PRO A 71 -11.17 -6.37 18.01
C PRO A 71 -11.88 -7.27 16.99
N ARG A 72 -11.16 -7.67 15.94
CA ARG A 72 -11.66 -8.60 14.94
C ARG A 72 -11.05 -9.97 15.17
N SER A 73 -11.87 -11.00 15.07
CA SER A 73 -11.41 -12.38 15.10
C SER A 73 -10.97 -12.81 13.70
N LEU A 74 -9.82 -12.29 13.24
CA LEU A 74 -9.25 -12.70 11.96
C LEU A 74 -8.35 -13.93 12.15
N ARG A 75 -8.55 -14.94 11.32
CA ARG A 75 -7.77 -16.18 11.31
C ARG A 75 -6.92 -16.27 10.05
N ALA A 76 -5.61 -16.30 10.21
CA ALA A 76 -4.71 -16.54 9.09
C ALA A 76 -4.81 -18.00 8.63
N MET A 77 -5.02 -18.19 7.33
CA MET A 77 -5.03 -19.51 6.68
C MET A 77 -3.66 -19.83 6.08
N ALA A 78 -2.81 -18.83 5.90
CA ALA A 78 -1.43 -19.01 5.47
C ALA A 78 -0.58 -19.61 6.61
N PRO A 79 0.47 -20.37 6.30
CA PRO A 79 1.41 -20.88 7.30
C PRO A 79 2.17 -19.72 7.97
N SER A 80 2.73 -19.98 9.17
CA SER A 80 3.60 -19.03 9.87
C SER A 80 4.78 -18.62 9.00
N GLY A 81 5.11 -17.33 9.04
CA GLY A 81 6.16 -16.70 8.25
C GLY A 81 7.20 -16.00 9.10
N GLU A 82 7.86 -15.01 8.53
CA GLU A 82 8.82 -14.19 9.23
C GLU A 82 8.14 -13.17 10.12
N ALA A 83 8.77 -12.84 11.26
CA ALA A 83 8.26 -11.80 12.16
C ALA A 83 8.29 -10.43 11.49
N VAL A 84 7.31 -9.59 11.82
CA VAL A 84 7.29 -8.19 11.39
C VAL A 84 8.41 -7.43 12.11
N SER A 85 9.27 -6.77 11.34
CA SER A 85 10.40 -5.99 11.87
C SER A 85 10.10 -4.50 11.86
N VAL A 86 10.46 -3.82 12.94
CA VAL A 86 10.37 -2.35 13.03
C VAL A 86 11.78 -1.79 13.11
N VAL A 87 12.14 -0.97 12.13
CA VAL A 87 13.47 -0.35 12.04
C VAL A 87 13.34 1.16 12.22
N LYS A 88 14.13 1.72 13.14
CA LYS A 88 14.18 3.16 13.37
C LYS A 88 15.45 3.74 12.76
N CYS A 89 15.28 4.60 11.76
CA CYS A 89 16.37 5.32 11.13
C CYS A 89 16.46 6.78 11.60
N PRO A 90 17.66 7.32 11.83
CA PRO A 90 17.83 8.68 12.32
C PRO A 90 17.49 9.77 11.29
N THR A 91 17.56 9.46 10.00
CA THR A 91 17.25 10.40 8.91
C THR A 91 16.56 9.69 7.75
N PRO A 92 15.75 10.40 6.94
CA PRO A 92 15.12 9.81 5.74
C PRO A 92 16.15 9.24 4.75
N PHE A 93 17.31 9.85 4.62
CA PHE A 93 18.37 9.33 3.76
C PHE A 93 18.92 7.98 4.25
N ARG A 94 19.15 7.84 5.57
CA ARG A 94 19.58 6.55 6.14
C ARG A 94 18.51 5.47 6.04
N GLU A 95 17.22 5.85 6.09
CA GLU A 95 16.11 4.96 5.81
C GLU A 95 16.16 4.42 4.39
N ALA A 96 16.34 5.31 3.39
CA ALA A 96 16.43 4.92 1.99
C ALA A 96 17.64 4.01 1.70
N VAL A 97 18.80 4.31 2.29
CA VAL A 97 20.01 3.46 2.19
C VAL A 97 19.78 2.10 2.84
N TRP A 98 19.15 2.06 4.01
CA TRP A 98 18.83 0.82 4.69
C TRP A 98 17.88 -0.04 3.85
N LEU A 99 16.81 0.57 3.27
CA LEU A 99 15.88 -0.10 2.38
C LEU A 99 16.57 -0.73 1.17
N ALA A 100 17.47 0.01 0.51
CA ALA A 100 18.21 -0.51 -0.64
C ALA A 100 19.05 -1.75 -0.26
N LYS A 101 19.73 -1.71 0.88
CA LYS A 101 20.50 -2.85 1.38
C LYS A 101 19.63 -4.04 1.72
N GLU A 102 18.50 -3.83 2.38
CA GLU A 102 17.57 -4.89 2.75
C GLU A 102 16.96 -5.55 1.51
N ILE A 103 16.53 -4.76 0.52
CA ILE A 103 16.02 -5.28 -0.76
C ILE A 103 17.09 -6.12 -1.47
N ASN A 104 18.33 -5.63 -1.53
CA ASN A 104 19.43 -6.38 -2.13
C ASN A 104 19.66 -7.70 -1.41
N ALA A 105 19.66 -7.71 -0.09
CA ALA A 105 19.81 -8.93 0.72
C ALA A 105 18.66 -9.93 0.50
N LEU A 106 17.40 -9.45 0.41
CA LEU A 106 16.23 -10.28 0.12
C LEU A 106 16.28 -10.89 -1.28
N CYS A 107 16.89 -10.21 -2.24
CA CYS A 107 17.07 -10.71 -3.61
C CYS A 107 18.30 -11.62 -3.78
N GLY A 108 19.00 -11.95 -2.70
CA GLY A 108 20.18 -12.83 -2.73
C GLY A 108 21.49 -12.10 -3.01
N GLY A 109 21.52 -10.77 -2.94
CA GLY A 109 22.75 -9.97 -2.99
C GLY A 109 23.62 -10.23 -1.77
N VAL A 110 24.93 -10.39 -1.99
CA VAL A 110 25.92 -10.61 -0.92
C VAL A 110 26.61 -9.28 -0.64
N ASP A 111 26.38 -8.71 0.54
CA ASP A 111 27.24 -7.65 1.07
C ASP A 111 28.54 -8.30 1.62
N MET A 112 29.71 -7.78 1.24
CA MET A 112 31.01 -8.29 1.67
C MET A 112 31.15 -8.36 3.21
N LEU A 113 30.47 -7.47 3.94
CA LEU A 113 30.43 -7.47 5.41
C LEU A 113 29.49 -8.52 6.00
N SER A 114 28.56 -9.04 5.21
CA SER A 114 27.58 -10.06 5.61
C SER A 114 28.00 -11.47 5.23
N ALA A 115 29.00 -11.62 4.36
CA ALA A 115 29.48 -12.92 3.87
C ALA A 115 29.90 -13.86 5.02
N ASP A 116 30.46 -13.29 6.08
CA ASP A 116 30.86 -14.04 7.28
C ASP A 116 29.69 -14.52 8.16
N ARG A 117 28.54 -13.89 8.06
CA ARG A 117 27.35 -14.21 8.89
C ARG A 117 26.38 -15.19 8.24
N HIS A 118 26.50 -15.44 6.93
CA HIS A 118 25.50 -16.13 6.12
C HIS A 118 25.69 -17.63 5.93
N HIS A 119 26.62 -18.26 6.62
CA HIS A 119 26.82 -19.72 6.48
C HIS A 119 25.68 -20.60 7.02
N LYS A 120 24.61 -20.08 7.57
CA LYS A 120 23.57 -20.91 8.23
C LYS A 120 22.12 -20.81 7.75
N ASN A 121 21.74 -19.87 6.88
CA ASN A 121 20.38 -19.87 6.33
C ASN A 121 20.39 -19.32 4.90
N VAL A 122 20.32 -20.19 3.91
CA VAL A 122 19.97 -19.82 2.53
C VAL A 122 18.48 -19.40 2.57
N LYS A 123 18.21 -18.14 2.87
CA LYS A 123 16.86 -17.57 2.69
C LYS A 123 16.52 -17.70 1.21
N LYS A 124 15.32 -18.20 0.92
CA LYS A 124 14.79 -18.27 -0.44
C LYS A 124 14.86 -16.87 -1.06
N SER A 125 15.68 -16.69 -2.09
CA SER A 125 15.79 -15.41 -2.80
C SER A 125 14.43 -14.98 -3.30
N ARG A 126 14.06 -13.72 -3.06
CA ARG A 126 12.81 -13.11 -3.55
C ARG A 126 13.05 -12.44 -4.89
N SER A 127 12.03 -12.42 -5.73
CA SER A 127 12.04 -11.58 -6.93
C SER A 127 11.82 -10.11 -6.55
N LEU A 128 12.43 -9.18 -7.29
CA LEU A 128 12.16 -7.74 -7.12
C LEU A 128 10.67 -7.42 -7.27
N GLY A 129 9.96 -8.13 -8.16
CA GLY A 129 8.52 -7.98 -8.33
C GLY A 129 7.67 -8.40 -7.12
N ASP A 130 8.24 -9.13 -6.16
CA ASP A 130 7.56 -9.55 -4.92
C ASP A 130 7.68 -8.51 -3.81
N ILE A 131 8.41 -7.40 -4.05
CA ILE A 131 8.73 -6.40 -3.05
C ILE A 131 7.99 -5.10 -3.36
N ALA A 132 7.27 -4.56 -2.39
CA ALA A 132 6.62 -3.26 -2.49
C ALA A 132 7.08 -2.35 -1.35
N VAL A 133 7.37 -1.10 -1.68
CA VAL A 133 7.72 -0.05 -0.71
C VAL A 133 6.58 0.97 -0.68
N LEU A 134 5.97 1.14 0.50
CA LEU A 134 4.87 2.08 0.71
C LEU A 134 5.37 3.27 1.53
N CYS A 135 5.12 4.48 1.05
CA CYS A 135 5.50 5.72 1.72
C CYS A 135 4.31 6.62 1.98
N ARG A 136 4.40 7.43 3.04
CA ARG A 136 3.37 8.40 3.38
C ARG A 136 3.32 9.58 2.41
N THR A 137 4.47 9.98 1.86
CA THR A 137 4.60 11.17 1.01
C THR A 137 5.40 10.88 -0.26
N ARG A 138 5.10 11.61 -1.33
CA ARG A 138 5.84 11.53 -2.60
C ARG A 138 7.31 11.92 -2.45
N LYS A 139 7.62 12.86 -1.54
CA LYS A 139 9.00 13.25 -1.27
C LYS A 139 9.85 12.09 -0.77
N GLN A 140 9.29 11.23 0.09
CA GLN A 140 9.97 10.02 0.54
C GLN A 140 10.17 9.04 -0.62
N LEU A 141 9.16 8.84 -1.48
CA LEU A 141 9.27 7.96 -2.64
C LEU A 141 10.40 8.37 -3.58
N LYS A 142 10.53 9.67 -3.89
CA LYS A 142 11.61 10.18 -4.75
C LYS A 142 12.99 9.89 -4.17
N LEU A 143 13.18 10.15 -2.88
CA LEU A 143 14.44 9.88 -2.20
C LEU A 143 14.81 8.39 -2.23
N ILE A 144 13.83 7.52 -2.04
CA ILE A 144 14.03 6.06 -2.08
C ILE A 144 14.34 5.63 -3.53
N GLU A 145 13.60 6.13 -4.53
CA GLU A 145 13.87 5.86 -5.95
C GLU A 145 15.30 6.24 -6.34
N GLU A 146 15.76 7.43 -5.94
CA GLU A 146 17.13 7.89 -6.17
C GLU A 146 18.16 6.94 -5.55
N CYS A 147 17.95 6.53 -4.31
CA CYS A 147 18.85 5.57 -3.64
C CYS A 147 18.84 4.18 -4.32
N LEU A 148 17.67 3.66 -4.69
CA LEU A 148 17.56 2.38 -5.38
C LEU A 148 18.22 2.43 -6.75
N THR A 149 18.03 3.50 -7.51
CA THR A 149 18.66 3.71 -8.81
C THR A 149 20.19 3.79 -8.69
N HIS A 150 20.69 4.48 -7.67
CA HIS A 150 22.13 4.55 -7.39
C HIS A 150 22.76 3.20 -7.07
N GLU A 151 22.02 2.35 -6.39
CA GLU A 151 22.42 0.96 -6.07
C GLU A 151 22.15 -0.03 -7.21
N GLY A 152 21.65 0.45 -8.37
CA GLY A 152 21.35 -0.39 -9.54
C GLY A 152 20.11 -1.29 -9.35
N ILE A 153 19.24 -0.99 -8.38
CA ILE A 153 18.02 -1.73 -8.11
C ILE A 153 16.87 -1.09 -8.92
N PRO A 154 16.30 -1.77 -9.92
CA PRO A 154 15.18 -1.23 -10.69
C PRO A 154 13.93 -1.11 -9.83
N ALA A 155 13.30 0.06 -9.88
CA ALA A 155 12.06 0.35 -9.17
C ALA A 155 11.09 1.12 -10.07
N VAL A 156 9.79 0.95 -9.81
CA VAL A 156 8.72 1.65 -10.52
C VAL A 156 7.85 2.37 -9.48
N ILE A 157 7.74 3.69 -9.59
CA ILE A 157 6.76 4.45 -8.79
C ILE A 157 5.41 4.36 -9.48
N THR A 158 4.43 3.76 -8.77
CA THR A 158 3.04 3.75 -9.22
C THR A 158 2.35 5.08 -8.88
N ALA A 159 1.32 5.44 -9.65
CA ALA A 159 0.57 6.70 -9.51
C ALA A 159 1.43 7.96 -9.71
N ARG A 160 2.33 7.93 -10.66
CA ARG A 160 3.09 9.08 -11.13
C ARG A 160 2.12 10.03 -11.86
N GLU A 161 2.01 11.28 -11.39
CA GLU A 161 1.16 12.31 -12.05
C GLU A 161 1.91 13.05 -13.17
N ASP A 162 3.16 12.74 -13.37
CA ASP A 162 4.03 13.36 -14.36
C ASP A 162 3.81 12.82 -15.80
N TYR A 163 2.83 11.93 -16.01
CA TYR A 163 2.42 11.55 -17.37
C TYR A 163 1.95 12.75 -18.20
N LEU A 164 1.45 13.82 -17.54
CA LEU A 164 1.08 15.07 -18.22
C LEU A 164 2.29 15.89 -18.70
N ASP A 165 3.47 15.64 -18.13
CA ASP A 165 4.71 16.30 -18.48
C ASP A 165 5.46 15.57 -19.61
N HIS A 166 5.00 14.38 -20.00
CA HIS A 166 5.55 13.64 -21.13
C HIS A 166 5.36 14.44 -22.43
N ASP A 167 6.38 14.56 -23.26
CA ASP A 167 6.37 15.44 -24.45
C ASP A 167 5.22 15.13 -25.39
N ASP A 168 4.91 13.85 -25.61
CA ASP A 168 3.78 13.41 -26.45
C ASP A 168 2.44 13.88 -25.88
N VAL A 169 2.26 13.78 -24.55
CA VAL A 169 1.03 14.19 -23.87
C VAL A 169 0.90 15.71 -23.87
N ARG A 170 2.01 16.44 -23.61
CA ARG A 170 2.06 17.90 -23.72
C ARG A 170 1.74 18.37 -25.14
N GLY A 171 2.28 17.67 -26.15
CA GLY A 171 1.95 17.96 -27.55
C GLY A 171 0.48 17.80 -27.85
N CYS A 172 -0.15 16.70 -27.41
CA CYS A 172 -1.60 16.48 -27.54
C CYS A 172 -2.41 17.56 -26.81
N LEU A 173 -2.04 17.87 -25.57
CA LEU A 173 -2.72 18.92 -24.79
C LEU A 173 -2.56 20.30 -25.43
N GLY A 174 -1.39 20.61 -25.97
CA GLY A 174 -1.14 21.83 -26.73
C GLY A 174 -2.03 21.94 -27.98
N PHE A 175 -2.15 20.84 -28.72
CA PHE A 175 -3.06 20.77 -29.87
C PHE A 175 -4.52 21.05 -29.47
N PHE A 176 -5.04 20.38 -28.44
CA PHE A 176 -6.41 20.64 -27.96
C PHE A 176 -6.59 22.08 -27.44
N ARG A 177 -5.60 22.65 -26.75
CA ARG A 177 -5.63 24.06 -26.34
C ARG A 177 -5.74 25.01 -27.55
N SER A 178 -4.96 24.77 -28.59
CA SER A 178 -4.99 25.61 -29.80
C SER A 178 -6.34 25.59 -30.52
N LEU A 179 -7.07 24.46 -30.44
CA LEU A 179 -8.43 24.34 -30.99
C LEU A 179 -9.46 25.13 -30.17
N ILE A 180 -9.30 25.18 -28.83
CA ILE A 180 -10.23 25.86 -27.93
C ILE A 180 -9.91 27.36 -27.84
N HIS A 181 -8.64 27.72 -27.87
CA HIS A 181 -8.13 29.08 -27.76
C HIS A 181 -7.17 29.41 -28.92
N PRO A 182 -7.66 29.63 -30.15
CA PRO A 182 -6.82 29.85 -31.34
C PRO A 182 -5.95 31.11 -31.30
N LYS A 183 -6.14 31.98 -30.30
CA LYS A 183 -5.39 33.24 -30.16
C LYS A 183 -4.23 33.17 -29.13
N ASP A 184 -4.05 32.07 -28.47
CA ASP A 184 -2.99 31.84 -27.46
C ASP A 184 -1.81 31.04 -28.06
N ILE A 185 -1.37 31.37 -29.29
CA ILE A 185 -0.19 30.82 -29.94
C ILE A 185 0.99 31.74 -29.72
#